data_fc7b097d783299a1346bc01c8dc00a8a
#
_entry.id   fc7b097d783299a1346bc01c8dc00a8a
#
_cell.length_a   1.000
_cell.length_b   1.000
_cell.length_c   1.000
_cell.angle_alpha   90.00
_cell.angle_beta   90.00
_cell.angle_gamma   90.00
#
_symmetry.space_group_name_H-M   'P 1'
#
loop_
_entity.id
_entity.type
_entity.pdbx_description
1 polymer ?
#
loop_
_entity_poly.entity_id
_entity_poly.type
_entity_poly.pdbx_seq_one_letter_code
_entity_poly.pdbx_strand_id
1 'polypeptide(L)'
;MKFRCERDTLADAIAVAQRAVASRTGALPVLSGLRISPSDNGVELVGSDLELTIRVEAPADTEGEGSAVVPARLFSEIVHKLDPGTVTVEFTDDEARVEAGRFRTSLRTLSAADFPRLTEPEGAGVKVAAGALTEALRQVVPAASRDD
;
A
#
# COMPACT_ATOMS: atom_id res chain seq x y z
N MET A 1 -1.92 12.75 10.74
CA MET A 1 -1.51 11.33 10.94
C MET A 1 -0.01 11.21 10.78
N LYS A 2 0.63 10.42 11.63
CA LYS A 2 2.07 10.13 11.56
C LYS A 2 2.31 8.68 11.93
N PHE A 3 3.29 8.02 11.32
CA PHE A 3 3.70 6.67 11.72
C PHE A 3 5.21 6.48 11.65
N ARG A 4 5.70 5.49 12.39
CA ARG A 4 7.09 5.01 12.37
C ARG A 4 7.11 3.52 12.12
N CYS A 5 7.94 3.10 11.19
CA CYS A 5 8.05 1.70 10.78
C CYS A 5 9.50 1.39 10.40
N GLU A 6 9.92 0.14 10.51
CA GLU A 6 11.19 -0.31 9.94
C GLU A 6 11.13 -0.27 8.41
N ARG A 7 12.21 0.23 7.79
CA ARG A 7 12.30 0.46 6.35
C ARG A 7 11.98 -0.79 5.53
N ASP A 8 12.52 -1.95 5.91
CA ASP A 8 12.31 -3.20 5.18
C ASP A 8 10.85 -3.66 5.26
N THR A 9 10.26 -3.57 6.45
CA THR A 9 8.83 -3.88 6.67
C THR A 9 7.93 -2.98 5.82
N LEU A 10 8.24 -1.68 5.77
CA LEU A 10 7.48 -0.73 4.96
C LEU A 10 7.67 -1.00 3.45
N ALA A 11 8.90 -1.29 3.01
CA ALA A 11 9.21 -1.60 1.62
C ALA A 11 8.47 -2.86 1.14
N ASP A 12 8.42 -3.91 1.96
CA ASP A 12 7.71 -5.15 1.67
C ASP A 12 6.20 -4.92 1.57
N ALA A 13 5.62 -4.17 2.51
CA ALA A 13 4.21 -3.82 2.48
C ALA A 13 3.83 -3.01 1.22
N ILE A 14 4.64 -2.02 0.86
CA ILE A 14 4.49 -1.25 -0.37
C ILE A 14 4.57 -2.16 -1.59
N ALA A 15 5.57 -3.03 -1.67
CA ALA A 15 5.79 -3.93 -2.80
C ALA A 15 4.60 -4.89 -3.05
N VAL A 16 3.91 -5.29 -1.98
CA VAL A 16 2.71 -6.12 -2.08
C VAL A 16 1.50 -5.28 -2.50
N ALA A 17 1.21 -4.18 -1.80
CA ALA A 17 0.02 -3.36 -2.05
C ALA A 17 0.03 -2.71 -3.44
N GLN A 18 1.20 -2.27 -3.92
CA GLN A 18 1.31 -1.63 -5.23
C GLN A 18 1.00 -2.53 -6.44
N ARG A 19 0.92 -3.85 -6.25
CA ARG A 19 0.54 -4.79 -7.34
C ARG A 19 -0.90 -4.61 -7.80
N ALA A 20 -1.75 -4.03 -6.96
CA ALA A 20 -3.13 -3.68 -7.31
C ALA A 20 -3.30 -2.21 -7.69
N VAL A 21 -2.24 -1.44 -7.78
CA VAL A 21 -2.31 -0.04 -8.20
C VAL A 21 -2.48 0.04 -9.71
N ALA A 22 -3.40 0.89 -10.18
CA ALA A 22 -3.65 1.08 -11.60
C ALA A 22 -2.37 1.52 -12.35
N SER A 23 -2.00 0.77 -13.38
CA SER A 23 -0.82 1.05 -14.21
C SER A 23 -1.03 2.20 -15.19
N ARG A 24 -2.28 2.50 -15.52
CA ARG A 24 -2.68 3.61 -16.39
C ARG A 24 -3.52 4.59 -15.60
N THR A 25 -3.17 5.86 -15.65
CA THR A 25 -3.98 6.97 -15.14
C THR A 25 -5.22 7.11 -16.03
N GLY A 26 -6.26 6.33 -15.69
CA GLY A 26 -7.58 6.48 -16.28
C GLY A 26 -8.36 7.65 -15.67
N ALA A 27 -9.68 7.52 -15.58
CA ALA A 27 -10.56 8.56 -15.05
C ALA A 27 -10.34 8.91 -13.57
N LEU A 28 -9.63 8.07 -12.81
CA LEU A 28 -9.39 8.25 -11.38
C LEU A 28 -7.89 8.25 -11.05
N PRO A 29 -7.22 9.41 -11.07
CA PRO A 29 -5.78 9.53 -10.76
C PRO A 29 -5.40 8.97 -9.37
N VAL A 30 -6.31 9.00 -8.41
CA VAL A 30 -6.13 8.51 -7.05
C VAL A 30 -5.79 7.01 -7.00
N LEU A 31 -6.21 6.22 -8.01
CA LEU A 31 -5.89 4.79 -8.12
C LEU A 31 -4.43 4.50 -8.51
N SER A 32 -3.66 5.52 -8.92
CA SER A 32 -2.21 5.40 -9.09
C SER A 32 -1.46 5.51 -7.77
N GLY A 33 -2.17 5.73 -6.67
CA GLY A 33 -1.64 5.88 -5.33
C GLY A 33 -1.93 4.70 -4.41
N LEU A 34 -1.22 4.69 -3.29
CA LEU A 34 -1.52 3.84 -2.14
C LEU A 34 -2.24 4.66 -1.08
N ARG A 35 -3.43 4.21 -0.67
CA ARG A 35 -4.09 4.77 0.51
C ARG A 35 -3.40 4.21 1.76
N ILE A 36 -3.07 5.10 2.68
CA ILE A 36 -2.41 4.78 3.93
C ILE A 36 -3.28 5.30 5.06
N SER A 37 -3.56 4.44 6.05
CA SER A 37 -4.37 4.75 7.24
C SER A 37 -3.84 4.00 8.45
N PRO A 38 -4.07 4.50 9.69
CA PRO A 38 -3.77 3.73 10.88
C PRO A 38 -4.65 2.48 10.96
N SER A 39 -4.12 1.40 11.53
CA SER A 39 -4.82 0.17 11.86
C SER A 39 -4.54 -0.23 13.31
N ASP A 40 -5.26 -1.23 13.82
CA ASP A 40 -5.08 -1.73 15.21
C ASP A 40 -3.66 -2.26 15.47
N ASN A 41 -3.00 -2.76 14.43
CA ASN A 41 -1.66 -3.37 14.54
C ASN A 41 -0.55 -2.50 13.94
N GLY A 42 -0.84 -1.25 13.56
CA GLY A 42 0.12 -0.35 12.94
C GLY A 42 -0.47 0.49 11.81
N VAL A 43 -0.02 0.29 10.59
CA VAL A 43 -0.46 1.03 9.41
C VAL A 43 -1.00 0.09 8.34
N GLU A 44 -2.16 0.43 7.76
CA GLU A 44 -2.73 -0.24 6.59
C GLU A 44 -2.35 0.49 5.31
N LEU A 45 -1.86 -0.26 4.33
CA LEU A 45 -1.63 0.20 2.96
C LEU A 45 -2.61 -0.50 2.01
N VAL A 46 -3.27 0.26 1.16
CA VAL A 46 -4.26 -0.25 0.21
C VAL A 46 -3.95 0.22 -1.18
N GLY A 47 -3.79 -0.72 -2.10
CA GLY A 47 -3.78 -0.49 -3.54
C GLY A 47 -5.03 -1.06 -4.20
N SER A 48 -5.57 -0.39 -5.23
CA SER A 48 -6.72 -0.88 -5.98
C SER A 48 -6.74 -0.32 -7.40
N ASP A 49 -7.18 -1.14 -8.35
CA ASP A 49 -7.53 -0.74 -9.72
C ASP A 49 -9.04 -0.89 -10.01
N LEU A 50 -9.85 -1.14 -8.97
CA LEU A 50 -11.28 -1.43 -8.94
C LEU A 50 -11.64 -2.90 -9.23
N GLU A 51 -10.80 -3.66 -9.90
CA GLU A 51 -10.98 -5.09 -10.13
C GLU A 51 -10.27 -5.91 -9.06
N LEU A 52 -9.05 -5.49 -8.72
CA LEU A 52 -8.23 -6.07 -7.66
C LEU A 52 -7.99 -5.05 -6.56
N THR A 53 -8.17 -5.46 -5.33
CA THR A 53 -7.77 -4.69 -4.15
C THR A 53 -6.85 -5.51 -3.27
N ILE A 54 -5.70 -4.94 -2.93
CA ILE A 54 -4.75 -5.53 -1.99
C ILE A 54 -4.65 -4.62 -0.77
N ARG A 55 -4.91 -5.18 0.41
CA ARG A 55 -4.71 -4.56 1.72
C ARG A 55 -3.57 -5.25 2.44
N VAL A 56 -2.66 -4.48 2.98
CA VAL A 56 -1.50 -4.98 3.73
C VAL A 56 -1.39 -4.17 5.02
N GLU A 57 -1.34 -4.85 6.14
CA GLU A 57 -0.97 -4.25 7.43
C GLU A 57 0.53 -4.39 7.66
N ALA A 58 1.16 -3.32 8.09
CA ALA A 58 2.55 -3.29 8.51
C ALA A 58 2.65 -2.84 9.96
N PRO A 59 3.41 -3.55 10.81
CA PRO A 59 3.68 -3.11 12.17
C PRO A 59 4.31 -1.72 12.17
N ALA A 60 3.70 -0.80 12.90
CA ALA A 60 4.16 0.58 13.00
C ALA A 60 3.66 1.23 14.28
N ASP A 61 4.42 2.19 14.79
CA ASP A 61 3.92 3.10 15.82
C ASP A 61 3.14 4.23 15.12
N THR A 62 1.86 4.37 15.42
CA THR A 62 0.97 5.36 14.78
C THR A 62 0.53 6.43 15.75
N GLU A 63 0.48 7.67 15.30
CA GLU A 63 -0.02 8.83 16.04
C GLU A 63 -1.05 9.58 15.19
N GLY A 64 -2.20 9.88 15.79
CA GLY A 64 -3.31 10.59 15.15
C GLY A 64 -4.12 9.73 14.20
N GLU A 65 -5.24 10.28 13.78
CA GLU A 65 -6.21 9.65 12.89
C GLU A 65 -6.10 10.23 11.47
N GLY A 66 -6.81 9.62 10.54
CA GLY A 66 -6.95 10.08 9.17
C GLY A 66 -6.40 9.09 8.16
N SER A 67 -6.49 9.46 6.90
CA SER A 67 -5.94 8.69 5.78
C SER A 67 -5.40 9.63 4.72
N ALA A 68 -4.40 9.18 3.99
CA ALA A 68 -3.83 9.91 2.87
C ALA A 68 -3.56 8.95 1.71
N VAL A 69 -3.49 9.48 0.50
CA VAL A 69 -3.08 8.71 -0.66
C VAL A 69 -1.75 9.26 -1.19
N VAL A 70 -0.75 8.40 -1.28
CA VAL A 70 0.57 8.75 -1.82
C VAL A 70 0.77 8.14 -3.20
N PRO A 71 1.46 8.82 -4.13
CA PRO A 71 1.82 8.24 -5.42
C PRO A 71 2.66 6.97 -5.20
N ALA A 72 2.09 5.79 -5.56
CA ALA A 72 2.64 4.48 -5.21
C ALA A 72 4.08 4.29 -5.68
N ARG A 73 4.33 4.59 -6.95
CA ARG A 73 5.65 4.43 -7.57
C ARG A 73 6.71 5.30 -6.90
N LEU A 74 6.42 6.60 -6.72
CA LEU A 74 7.35 7.53 -6.11
C LEU A 74 7.66 7.18 -4.67
N PHE A 75 6.63 6.83 -3.90
CA PHE A 75 6.79 6.42 -2.51
C PHE A 75 7.63 5.14 -2.39
N SER A 76 7.36 4.15 -3.24
CA SER A 76 8.15 2.92 -3.34
C SER A 76 9.63 3.20 -3.66
N GLU A 77 9.91 4.04 -4.67
CA GLU A 77 11.27 4.41 -5.06
C GLU A 77 12.02 5.13 -3.93
N ILE A 78 11.34 6.01 -3.18
CA ILE A 78 11.93 6.68 -2.02
C ILE A 78 12.29 5.67 -0.95
N VAL A 79 11.33 4.86 -0.50
CA VAL A 79 11.53 3.93 0.63
C VAL A 79 12.62 2.90 0.30
N HIS A 80 12.69 2.37 -0.93
CA HIS A 80 13.71 1.42 -1.33
C HIS A 80 15.14 2.01 -1.35
N LYS A 81 15.27 3.33 -1.49
CA LYS A 81 16.59 4.00 -1.51
C LYS A 81 17.04 4.49 -0.14
N LEU A 82 16.19 4.39 0.88
CA LEU A 82 16.59 4.73 2.25
C LEU A 82 17.57 3.71 2.82
N ASP A 83 18.45 4.16 3.69
CA ASP A 83 19.28 3.27 4.48
C ASP A 83 18.40 2.41 5.44
N PRO A 84 18.85 1.20 5.81
CA PRO A 84 18.16 0.38 6.80
C PRO A 84 17.94 1.13 8.12
N GLY A 85 16.79 0.91 8.74
CA GLY A 85 16.41 1.51 10.02
C GLY A 85 15.01 2.08 10.02
N THR A 86 14.73 2.89 11.01
CA THR A 86 13.39 3.46 11.23
C THR A 86 13.09 4.58 10.24
N VAL A 87 11.95 4.47 9.58
CA VAL A 87 11.37 5.51 8.72
C VAL A 87 10.20 6.14 9.44
N THR A 88 10.16 7.46 9.44
CA THR A 88 9.02 8.25 9.92
C THR A 88 8.31 8.87 8.73
N VAL A 89 7.00 8.69 8.66
CA VAL A 89 6.15 9.34 7.66
C VAL A 89 5.10 10.19 8.37
N GLU A 90 5.06 11.47 8.06
CA GLU A 90 4.11 12.43 8.60
C GLU A 90 3.26 13.01 7.48
N PHE A 91 1.95 12.92 7.63
CA PHE A 91 0.98 13.47 6.67
C PHE A 91 0.44 14.80 7.17
N THR A 92 0.53 15.80 6.31
CA THR A 92 -0.20 17.06 6.41
C THR A 92 -1.30 17.06 5.34
N ASP A 93 -2.04 18.17 5.19
CA ASP A 93 -3.17 18.23 4.26
C ASP A 93 -2.80 17.89 2.81
N ASP A 94 -1.63 18.35 2.35
CA ASP A 94 -1.21 18.23 0.94
C ASP A 94 0.10 17.45 0.74
N GLU A 95 0.78 17.06 1.83
CA GLU A 95 2.11 16.45 1.74
C GLU A 95 2.29 15.27 2.69
N ALA A 96 3.07 14.30 2.23
CA ALA A 96 3.68 13.28 3.06
C ALA A 96 5.17 13.57 3.20
N ARG A 97 5.63 13.81 4.41
CA ARG A 97 7.05 14.00 4.75
C ARG A 97 7.63 12.67 5.16
N VAL A 98 8.75 12.31 4.54
CA VAL A 98 9.47 11.05 4.81
C VAL A 98 10.83 11.40 5.39
N GLU A 99 11.12 10.86 6.57
CA GLU A 99 12.38 11.05 7.27
C GLU A 99 13.01 9.70 7.64
N ALA A 100 14.31 9.55 7.37
CA ALA A 100 15.11 8.39 7.77
C ALA A 100 16.56 8.84 8.02
N GLY A 101 17.00 8.81 9.27
CA GLY A 101 18.31 9.32 9.65
C GLY A 101 18.50 10.78 9.27
N ARG A 102 19.40 11.05 8.32
CA ARG A 102 19.66 12.40 7.79
C ARG A 102 18.85 12.73 6.54
N PHE A 103 18.20 11.74 5.95
CA PHE A 103 17.40 11.93 4.75
C PHE A 103 16.05 12.54 5.11
N ARG A 104 15.65 13.56 4.36
CA ARG A 104 14.33 14.19 4.47
C ARG A 104 13.83 14.54 3.08
N THR A 105 12.58 14.19 2.81
CA THR A 105 11.91 14.59 1.58
C THR A 105 10.41 14.75 1.83
N SER A 106 9.72 15.41 0.91
CA SER A 106 8.26 15.44 0.89
C SER A 106 7.75 15.05 -0.48
N LEU A 107 6.54 14.49 -0.51
CA LEU A 107 5.80 14.16 -1.73
C LEU A 107 4.36 14.65 -1.57
N ARG A 108 3.78 15.14 -2.67
CA ARG A 108 2.38 15.55 -2.67
C ARG A 108 1.47 14.35 -2.49
N THR A 109 0.47 14.52 -1.64
CA THR A 109 -0.60 13.55 -1.45
C THR A 109 -1.76 13.82 -2.42
N LEU A 110 -2.55 12.79 -2.66
CA LEU A 110 -3.85 12.86 -3.31
C LEU A 110 -4.94 12.81 -2.23
N SER A 111 -6.11 13.36 -2.53
CA SER A 111 -7.23 13.34 -1.59
C SER A 111 -7.68 11.91 -1.28
N ALA A 112 -7.66 11.52 -0.02
CA ALA A 112 -8.18 10.23 0.42
C ALA A 112 -9.71 10.13 0.26
N ALA A 113 -10.42 11.26 0.20
CA ALA A 113 -11.87 11.29 -0.03
C ALA A 113 -12.23 10.84 -1.45
N ASP A 114 -11.31 11.01 -2.40
CA ASP A 114 -11.50 10.58 -3.79
C ASP A 114 -11.17 9.09 -4.00
N PHE A 115 -10.57 8.44 -2.99
CA PHE A 115 -10.29 7.01 -3.06
C PHE A 115 -11.58 6.21 -2.92
N PRO A 116 -11.84 5.22 -3.81
CA PRO A 116 -13.10 4.48 -3.80
C PRO A 116 -13.37 3.78 -2.47
N ARG A 117 -14.63 3.71 -2.08
CA ARG A 117 -15.05 2.86 -0.97
C ARG A 117 -14.88 1.41 -1.40
N LEU A 118 -14.08 0.67 -0.65
CA LEU A 118 -13.86 -0.74 -0.90
C LEU A 118 -14.94 -1.56 -0.20
N THR A 119 -15.57 -2.44 -0.95
CA THR A 119 -16.57 -3.36 -0.41
C THR A 119 -15.85 -4.50 0.28
N GLU A 120 -16.27 -4.82 1.50
CA GLU A 120 -15.82 -6.04 2.16
C GLU A 120 -16.51 -7.25 1.53
N PRO A 121 -15.79 -8.38 1.34
CA PRO A 121 -16.40 -9.58 0.82
C PRO A 121 -17.45 -10.11 1.81
N GLU A 122 -18.67 -10.29 1.32
CA GLU A 122 -19.78 -10.87 2.10
C GLU A 122 -19.86 -12.37 1.85
N GLY A 123 -20.22 -13.14 2.89
CA GLY A 123 -20.49 -14.58 2.76
C GLY A 123 -19.59 -15.46 3.62
N ALA A 124 -19.77 -16.77 3.47
CA ALA A 124 -19.02 -17.78 4.21
C ALA A 124 -17.62 -17.94 3.58
N GLY A 125 -16.58 -17.74 4.38
CA GLY A 125 -15.21 -17.96 3.97
C GLY A 125 -14.85 -19.45 3.88
N VAL A 126 -13.96 -19.80 2.96
CA VAL A 126 -13.34 -21.12 2.87
C VAL A 126 -11.90 -21.04 3.34
N LYS A 127 -11.53 -21.94 4.27
CA LYS A 127 -10.15 -22.04 4.74
C LYS A 127 -9.37 -23.03 3.88
N VAL A 128 -8.27 -22.59 3.30
CA VAL A 128 -7.37 -23.40 2.49
C VAL A 128 -5.96 -23.29 3.07
N ALA A 129 -5.23 -24.42 3.09
CA ALA A 129 -3.82 -24.39 3.49
C ALA A 129 -3.00 -23.58 2.47
N ALA A 130 -2.25 -22.58 2.94
CA ALA A 130 -1.51 -21.66 2.07
C ALA A 130 -0.53 -22.38 1.14
N GLY A 131 0.17 -23.41 1.62
CA GLY A 131 1.08 -24.22 0.80
C GLY A 131 0.37 -24.96 -0.34
N ALA A 132 -0.81 -25.53 -0.08
CA ALA A 132 -1.60 -26.23 -1.10
C ALA A 132 -2.12 -25.25 -2.18
N LEU A 133 -2.59 -24.09 -1.75
CA LEU A 133 -3.04 -23.04 -2.68
C LEU A 133 -1.87 -22.52 -3.53
N THR A 134 -0.72 -22.25 -2.93
CA THR A 134 0.48 -21.78 -3.65
C THR A 134 0.91 -22.80 -4.71
N GLU A 135 0.92 -24.09 -4.38
CA GLU A 135 1.30 -25.15 -5.34
C GLU A 135 0.29 -25.26 -6.49
N ALA A 136 -1.00 -25.22 -6.18
CA ALA A 136 -2.05 -25.25 -7.20
C ALA A 136 -1.95 -24.04 -8.15
N LEU A 137 -1.76 -22.84 -7.61
CA LEU A 137 -1.59 -21.62 -8.41
C LEU A 137 -0.34 -21.68 -9.27
N ARG A 138 0.78 -22.21 -8.77
CA ARG A 138 2.02 -22.38 -9.54
C ARG A 138 1.81 -23.27 -10.78
N GLN A 139 0.93 -24.27 -10.68
CA GLN A 139 0.63 -25.17 -11.81
C GLN A 139 -0.29 -24.55 -12.85
N VAL A 140 -1.27 -23.71 -12.44
CA VAL A 140 -2.31 -23.22 -13.36
C VAL A 140 -2.00 -21.82 -13.93
N VAL A 141 -1.33 -20.95 -13.18
CA VAL A 141 -1.03 -19.58 -13.61
C VAL A 141 -0.25 -19.50 -14.94
N PRO A 142 0.71 -20.42 -15.25
CA PRO A 142 1.39 -20.37 -16.54
C PRO A 142 0.48 -20.55 -17.76
N ALA A 143 -0.71 -21.14 -17.58
CA ALA A 143 -1.71 -21.35 -18.63
C ALA A 143 -2.74 -20.19 -18.72
N ALA A 144 -2.70 -19.24 -17.80
CA ALA A 144 -3.57 -18.08 -17.85
C ALA A 144 -3.14 -17.12 -18.97
N SER A 145 -4.11 -16.53 -19.68
CA SER A 145 -3.82 -15.48 -20.66
C SER A 145 -3.15 -14.27 -19.97
N ARG A 146 -2.27 -13.63 -20.70
CA ARG A 146 -1.63 -12.36 -20.31
C ARG A 146 -2.06 -11.20 -21.20
N ASP A 147 -3.01 -11.46 -22.12
CA ASP A 147 -3.58 -10.46 -23.01
C ASP A 147 -4.67 -9.71 -22.23
N ASP A 148 -4.48 -8.38 -22.09
CA ASP A 148 -5.46 -7.43 -21.59
C ASP A 148 -6.40 -6.98 -22.71
#